data_de85b9ba7cb0dcf888d463f6420130f3
#
_entry.id   de85b9ba7cb0dcf888d463f6420130f3
#
_cell.length_a   1.000
_cell.length_b   1.000
_cell.length_c   1.000
_cell.angle_alpha   90.00
_cell.angle_beta   90.00
_cell.angle_gamma   90.00
#
_symmetry.space_group_name_H-M   'P 1'
#
loop_
_entity.id
_entity.type
_entity.pdbx_description
1 polymer ?
#
loop_
_entity_poly.entity_id
_entity_poly.type
_entity_poly.pdbx_seq_one_letter_code
_entity_poly.pdbx_strand_id
1 'polypeptide(L)'
;MTADVTPAAPRPTDQIVDVLIIGAGASGATVAWSLAETRMKILCLEQGEWIKPTDFPSNGRDWEARRYADFDISPNRRARDTDYPINDDNSPMKIANFNGVGGGTILFTAHYPRMHPSDFRVRTLDGVADDWPIDYWTLEPYFA
;
A
#
# COMPACT_ATOMS: atom_id res chain seq x y z
N MET A 1 -16.42 -0.13 19.21
CA MET A 1 -15.23 -0.39 20.06
C MET A 1 -14.05 0.17 19.30
N THR A 2 -13.59 1.36 19.64
CA THR A 2 -12.38 1.94 19.10
C THR A 2 -11.21 1.34 19.87
N ALA A 3 -10.43 0.49 19.20
CA ALA A 3 -9.17 0.04 19.77
C ALA A 3 -8.26 1.26 19.92
N ASP A 4 -7.91 1.58 21.13
CA ASP A 4 -6.92 2.60 21.47
C ASP A 4 -5.55 2.03 21.08
N VAL A 5 -5.05 2.40 19.89
CA VAL A 5 -3.74 1.98 19.41
C VAL A 5 -2.70 2.91 20.00
N THR A 6 -2.34 2.66 21.25
CA THR A 6 -1.16 3.28 21.85
C THR A 6 0.09 2.80 21.07
N PRO A 7 0.98 3.69 20.61
CA PRO A 7 2.21 3.27 19.98
C PRO A 7 2.99 2.36 20.93
N ALA A 8 3.28 1.14 20.49
CA ALA A 8 4.02 0.19 21.29
C ALA A 8 5.42 0.74 21.60
N ALA A 9 5.83 0.64 22.86
CA ALA A 9 7.19 0.95 23.28
C ALA A 9 8.21 0.18 22.42
N PRO A 10 9.39 0.75 22.13
CA PRO A 10 10.43 0.05 21.36
C PRO A 10 10.77 -1.28 22.04
N ARG A 11 10.56 -2.36 21.31
CA ARG A 11 10.87 -3.70 21.78
C ARG A 11 12.39 -3.91 21.73
N PRO A 12 12.97 -4.68 22.68
CA PRO A 12 14.36 -5.03 22.61
C PRO A 12 14.70 -5.67 21.26
N THR A 13 15.85 -5.31 20.70
CA THR A 13 16.34 -5.75 19.38
C THR A 13 16.66 -7.25 19.29
N ASP A 14 16.51 -7.99 20.39
CA ASP A 14 16.90 -9.40 20.49
C ASP A 14 15.76 -10.38 20.22
N GLN A 15 14.57 -9.91 19.82
CA GLN A 15 13.47 -10.80 19.50
C GLN A 15 13.57 -11.29 18.06
N ILE A 16 13.95 -12.56 17.91
CA ILE A 16 13.83 -13.25 16.62
C ILE A 16 12.35 -13.40 16.29
N VAL A 17 11.98 -13.00 15.09
CA VAL A 17 10.64 -13.17 14.50
C VAL A 17 10.71 -14.19 13.38
N ASP A 18 9.61 -14.90 13.15
CA ASP A 18 9.53 -15.89 12.09
C ASP A 18 9.35 -15.22 10.72
N VAL A 19 8.63 -14.09 10.70
CA VAL A 19 8.36 -13.32 9.47
C VAL A 19 8.56 -11.83 9.74
N LEU A 20 9.38 -11.19 8.93
CA LEU A 20 9.53 -9.75 8.88
C LEU A 20 8.88 -9.22 7.60
N ILE A 21 7.87 -8.36 7.75
CA ILE A 21 7.21 -7.65 6.66
C ILE A 21 7.73 -6.22 6.63
N ILE A 22 8.20 -5.75 5.48
CA ILE A 22 8.66 -4.38 5.28
C ILE A 22 7.63 -3.66 4.43
N GLY A 23 6.92 -2.72 5.04
CA GLY A 23 5.84 -1.96 4.45
C GLY A 23 4.45 -2.56 4.71
N ALA A 24 3.54 -1.75 5.24
CA ALA A 24 2.16 -2.08 5.52
C ALA A 24 1.19 -1.60 4.40
N GLY A 25 1.64 -1.61 3.15
CA GLY A 25 0.79 -1.41 1.99
C GLY A 25 -0.07 -2.64 1.68
N ALA A 26 -0.77 -2.64 0.55
CA ALA A 26 -1.68 -3.72 0.16
C ALA A 26 -1.04 -5.12 0.24
N SER A 27 0.17 -5.28 -0.30
CA SER A 27 0.87 -6.57 -0.30
C SER A 27 1.26 -7.02 1.10
N GLY A 28 1.87 -6.14 1.91
CA GLY A 28 2.28 -6.46 3.28
C GLY A 28 1.08 -6.78 4.17
N ALA A 29 -0.01 -6.04 4.04
CA ALA A 29 -1.25 -6.30 4.75
C ALA A 29 -1.86 -7.66 4.37
N THR A 30 -1.85 -8.01 3.07
CA THR A 30 -2.35 -9.31 2.59
C THR A 30 -1.52 -10.47 3.13
N VAL A 31 -0.17 -10.34 3.14
CA VAL A 31 0.70 -11.35 3.73
C VAL A 31 0.45 -11.48 5.23
N ALA A 32 0.37 -10.36 5.95
CA ALA A 32 0.06 -10.38 7.38
C ALA A 32 -1.29 -11.06 7.67
N TRP A 33 -2.30 -10.75 6.88
CA TRP A 33 -3.63 -11.35 7.00
C TRP A 33 -3.60 -12.86 6.72
N SER A 34 -2.93 -13.29 5.64
CA SER A 34 -2.85 -14.70 5.27
C SER A 34 -2.12 -15.57 6.31
N LEU A 35 -1.24 -14.96 7.09
CA LEU A 35 -0.47 -15.63 8.14
C LEU A 35 -1.07 -15.44 9.54
N ALA A 36 -2.14 -14.66 9.69
CA ALA A 36 -2.69 -14.26 10.99
C ALA A 36 -3.15 -15.45 11.86
N GLU A 37 -3.61 -16.54 11.23
CA GLU A 37 -4.06 -17.75 11.93
C GLU A 37 -2.91 -18.72 12.24
N THR A 38 -1.70 -18.41 11.79
CA THR A 38 -0.51 -19.23 12.10
C THR A 38 0.01 -18.93 13.51
N ARG A 39 0.93 -19.77 14.01
CA ARG A 39 1.64 -19.52 15.26
C ARG A 39 2.90 -18.69 15.08
N MET A 40 3.14 -18.16 13.88
CA MET A 40 4.33 -17.39 13.55
C MET A 40 4.33 -16.05 14.25
N LYS A 41 5.50 -15.65 14.73
CA LYS A 41 5.73 -14.29 15.23
C LYS A 41 5.99 -13.38 14.04
N ILE A 42 5.04 -12.52 13.76
CA ILE A 42 5.10 -11.61 12.61
C ILE A 42 5.42 -10.21 13.11
N LEU A 43 6.40 -9.57 12.51
CA LEU A 43 6.70 -8.15 12.70
C LEU A 43 6.52 -7.42 11.37
N CYS A 44 5.69 -6.39 11.36
CA CYS A 44 5.55 -5.48 10.23
C CYS A 44 6.18 -4.13 10.57
N LEU A 45 7.11 -3.68 9.72
CA LEU A 45 7.73 -2.37 9.81
C LEU A 45 7.11 -1.47 8.74
N GLU A 46 6.59 -0.33 9.18
CA GLU A 46 6.03 0.72 8.32
C GLU A 46 6.69 2.06 8.69
N GLN A 47 7.07 2.85 7.70
CA GLN A 47 7.71 4.14 7.93
C GLN A 47 6.70 5.28 8.14
N GLY A 48 5.48 5.12 7.63
CA GLY A 48 4.43 6.12 7.72
C GLY A 48 3.52 5.90 8.93
N GLU A 49 2.67 6.88 9.16
CA GLU A 49 1.77 6.91 10.30
C GLU A 49 0.49 6.11 10.06
N TRP A 50 -0.20 5.80 11.13
CA TRP A 50 -1.58 5.32 11.10
C TRP A 50 -2.51 6.51 10.87
N ILE A 51 -3.15 6.56 9.70
CA ILE A 51 -4.12 7.61 9.39
C ILE A 51 -5.48 7.26 9.99
N LYS A 52 -6.01 8.15 10.81
CA LYS A 52 -7.34 7.96 11.40
C LYS A 52 -8.42 8.25 10.37
N PRO A 53 -9.56 7.54 10.41
CA PRO A 53 -10.68 7.83 9.50
C PRO A 53 -11.13 9.29 9.50
N THR A 54 -11.00 9.98 10.64
CA THR A 54 -11.35 11.41 10.80
C THR A 54 -10.40 12.36 10.08
N ASP A 55 -9.20 11.90 9.74
CA ASP A 55 -8.16 12.74 9.13
C ASP A 55 -8.32 12.82 7.60
N PHE A 56 -9.15 11.94 7.03
CA PHE A 56 -9.40 11.94 5.58
C PHE A 56 -10.17 13.19 5.16
N PRO A 57 -9.72 13.90 4.10
CA PRO A 57 -10.37 15.14 3.64
C PRO A 57 -11.83 14.93 3.23
N SER A 58 -12.19 13.74 2.76
CA SER A 58 -13.57 13.41 2.37
C SER A 58 -14.61 13.54 3.49
N ASN A 59 -14.17 13.61 4.73
CA ASN A 59 -15.04 13.85 5.90
C ASN A 59 -15.35 15.34 6.13
N GLY A 60 -14.73 16.24 5.37
CA GLY A 60 -14.86 17.69 5.56
C GLY A 60 -15.50 18.40 4.36
N ARG A 61 -15.84 19.67 4.58
CA ARG A 61 -16.19 20.56 3.47
C ARG A 61 -14.94 20.86 2.63
N ASP A 62 -15.13 21.14 1.35
CA ASP A 62 -14.09 21.52 0.40
C ASP A 62 -12.94 20.45 0.35
N TRP A 63 -13.33 19.19 0.48
CA TRP A 63 -12.38 18.07 0.53
C TRP A 63 -11.54 17.98 -0.75
N GLU A 64 -12.08 18.37 -1.88
CA GLU A 64 -11.38 18.37 -3.17
C GLU A 64 -10.15 19.29 -3.14
N ALA A 65 -10.26 20.45 -2.51
CA ALA A 65 -9.12 21.36 -2.36
C ALA A 65 -8.12 20.85 -1.33
N ARG A 66 -8.59 20.26 -0.24
CA ARG A 66 -7.73 19.76 0.84
C ARG A 66 -6.92 18.53 0.44
N ARG A 67 -7.44 17.71 -0.47
CA ARG A 67 -6.71 16.51 -0.94
C ARG A 67 -5.41 16.82 -1.66
N TYR A 68 -5.23 18.03 -2.15
CA TYR A 68 -3.99 18.48 -2.80
C TYR A 68 -2.97 19.06 -1.83
N ALA A 69 -3.25 19.06 -0.53
CA ALA A 69 -2.29 19.41 0.51
C ALA A 69 -1.71 18.12 1.12
N ASP A 70 -2.16 17.74 2.29
CA ASP A 70 -1.64 16.62 3.07
C ASP A 70 -1.87 15.25 2.42
N PHE A 71 -2.79 15.17 1.46
CA PHE A 71 -3.13 13.98 0.70
C PHE A 71 -2.81 14.08 -0.79
N ASP A 72 -1.88 14.95 -1.17
CA ASP A 72 -1.37 14.94 -2.55
C ASP A 72 -0.71 13.58 -2.85
N ILE A 73 -0.93 13.07 -4.06
CA ILE A 73 -0.37 11.79 -4.49
C ILE A 73 1.15 11.84 -4.64
N SER A 74 1.72 13.04 -4.83
CA SER A 74 3.16 13.24 -4.93
C SER A 74 3.76 13.52 -3.55
N PRO A 75 4.70 12.71 -3.06
CA PRO A 75 5.40 12.98 -1.80
C PRO A 75 6.19 14.31 -1.84
N ASN A 76 6.70 14.69 -3.01
CA ASN A 76 7.43 15.95 -3.17
C ASN A 76 6.55 17.20 -3.00
N ARG A 77 5.22 17.08 -3.27
CA ARG A 77 4.26 18.17 -3.04
C ARG A 77 3.64 18.10 -1.65
N ARG A 78 3.38 16.92 -1.16
CA ARG A 78 2.81 16.70 0.17
C ARG A 78 3.80 17.11 1.26
N ALA A 79 5.09 16.80 1.07
CA ALA A 79 6.22 17.23 1.91
C ALA A 79 5.97 17.05 3.43
N ARG A 80 5.37 15.95 3.84
CA ARG A 80 5.21 15.59 5.25
C ARG A 80 6.57 15.17 5.82
N ASP A 81 6.74 15.26 7.14
CA ASP A 81 7.99 14.86 7.81
C ASP A 81 8.35 13.38 7.57
N THR A 82 7.33 12.54 7.31
CA THR A 82 7.48 11.12 6.97
C THR A 82 7.77 10.87 5.49
N ASP A 83 7.62 11.90 4.65
CA ASP A 83 7.95 11.81 3.24
C ASP A 83 9.44 12.08 3.03
N TYR A 84 10.01 11.36 2.10
CA TYR A 84 11.35 11.65 1.60
C TYR A 84 11.27 12.09 0.13
N PRO A 85 12.11 13.04 -0.31
CA PRO A 85 12.08 13.52 -1.67
C PRO A 85 12.41 12.38 -2.64
N ILE A 86 11.68 12.33 -3.73
CA ILE A 86 11.91 11.36 -4.81
C ILE A 86 12.47 12.13 -6.00
N ASN A 87 13.63 11.72 -6.48
CA ASN A 87 14.18 12.28 -7.71
C ASN A 87 13.50 11.59 -8.91
N ASP A 88 12.59 12.30 -9.56
CA ASP A 88 11.88 11.86 -10.76
C ASP A 88 12.22 12.72 -12.00
N ASP A 89 13.34 13.47 -11.97
CA ASP A 89 13.73 14.40 -13.03
C ASP A 89 13.91 13.72 -14.39
N ASN A 90 14.47 12.50 -14.37
CA ASN A 90 14.70 11.70 -15.57
C ASN A 90 13.60 10.65 -15.85
N SER A 91 12.49 10.71 -15.13
CA SER A 91 11.38 9.79 -15.32
C SER A 91 10.30 10.41 -16.23
N PRO A 92 9.80 9.67 -17.23
CA PRO A 92 8.68 10.12 -18.05
C PRO A 92 7.37 10.18 -17.24
N MET A 93 7.34 9.52 -16.08
CA MET A 93 6.17 9.47 -15.20
C MET A 93 6.50 10.09 -13.84
N LYS A 94 5.53 10.82 -13.30
CA LYS A 94 5.62 11.32 -11.93
C LYS A 94 5.18 10.24 -10.96
N ILE A 95 5.91 10.12 -9.86
CA ILE A 95 5.68 9.07 -8.87
C ILE A 95 4.50 9.46 -7.98
N ALA A 96 3.53 8.55 -7.90
CA ALA A 96 2.45 8.59 -6.93
C ALA A 96 2.77 7.58 -5.82
N ASN A 97 2.93 8.07 -4.60
CA ASN A 97 3.23 7.25 -3.43
C ASN A 97 2.62 7.87 -2.17
N PHE A 98 2.29 7.03 -1.21
CA PHE A 98 1.82 7.49 0.10
C PHE A 98 2.49 6.68 1.21
N ASN A 99 3.09 7.40 2.16
CA ASN A 99 3.73 6.85 3.34
C ASN A 99 2.72 6.82 4.49
N GLY A 100 2.26 5.65 4.82
CA GLY A 100 1.29 5.40 5.86
C GLY A 100 0.84 3.95 5.87
N VAL A 101 0.25 3.51 6.96
CA VAL A 101 -0.37 2.18 7.03
C VAL A 101 -1.47 2.10 5.99
N GLY A 102 -1.36 1.15 5.06
CA GLY A 102 -2.20 1.04 3.88
C GLY A 102 -1.49 1.45 2.58
N GLY A 103 -0.41 2.26 2.68
CA GLY A 103 0.39 2.68 1.53
C GLY A 103 -0.42 3.42 0.48
N GLY A 104 -0.11 3.20 -0.78
CA GLY A 104 -0.80 3.84 -1.92
C GLY A 104 -2.30 3.59 -2.00
N THR A 105 -2.82 2.56 -1.34
CA THR A 105 -4.27 2.28 -1.31
C THR A 105 -5.07 3.36 -0.57
N ILE A 106 -4.42 4.19 0.23
CA ILE A 106 -5.04 5.33 0.90
C ILE A 106 -5.50 6.39 -0.10
N LEU A 107 -4.76 6.57 -1.20
CA LEU A 107 -4.99 7.64 -2.17
C LEU A 107 -5.63 7.18 -3.48
N PHE A 108 -5.72 5.88 -3.70
CA PHE A 108 -6.24 5.39 -4.97
C PHE A 108 -7.76 5.60 -5.06
N THR A 109 -8.27 5.66 -6.28
CA THR A 109 -9.68 6.00 -6.56
C THR A 109 -10.65 4.81 -6.46
N ALA A 110 -10.26 3.76 -5.74
CA ALA A 110 -11.04 2.55 -5.47
C ALA A 110 -11.48 1.77 -6.73
N HIS A 111 -10.65 1.78 -7.78
CA HIS A 111 -10.87 0.94 -8.94
C HIS A 111 -10.28 -0.45 -8.69
N TYR A 112 -11.14 -1.46 -8.60
CA TYR A 112 -10.78 -2.88 -8.46
C TYR A 112 -11.36 -3.71 -9.60
N PRO A 113 -10.97 -3.47 -10.87
CA PRO A 113 -11.42 -4.31 -11.96
C PRO A 113 -10.82 -5.72 -11.78
N ARG A 114 -11.65 -6.72 -11.99
CA ARG A 114 -11.16 -8.08 -12.11
C ARG A 114 -10.37 -8.19 -13.41
N MET A 115 -9.12 -8.67 -13.32
CA MET A 115 -8.26 -8.85 -14.49
C MET A 115 -8.84 -9.88 -15.46
N HIS A 116 -8.66 -9.65 -16.74
CA HIS A 116 -9.03 -10.61 -17.78
C HIS A 116 -7.94 -11.67 -17.97
N PRO A 117 -8.25 -12.88 -18.45
CA PRO A 117 -7.24 -13.89 -18.76
C PRO A 117 -6.15 -13.39 -19.73
N SER A 118 -6.50 -12.49 -20.67
CA SER A 118 -5.58 -11.86 -21.59
C SER A 118 -4.52 -10.99 -20.91
N ASP A 119 -4.84 -10.36 -19.76
CA ASP A 119 -3.95 -9.45 -19.06
C ASP A 119 -2.70 -10.15 -18.51
N PHE A 120 -2.78 -11.47 -18.35
CA PHE A 120 -1.65 -12.31 -17.93
C PHE A 120 -0.73 -12.72 -19.10
N ARG A 121 -1.11 -12.43 -20.35
CA ARG A 121 -0.45 -12.92 -21.56
C ARG A 121 -0.17 -11.80 -22.56
N VAL A 122 0.07 -10.59 -22.09
CA VAL A 122 0.23 -9.39 -22.92
C VAL A 122 1.42 -9.54 -23.89
N ARG A 123 2.53 -10.11 -23.44
CA ARG A 123 3.68 -10.35 -24.31
C ARG A 123 3.35 -11.33 -25.44
N THR A 124 2.71 -12.43 -25.10
CA THR A 124 2.33 -13.46 -26.07
C THR A 124 1.28 -12.97 -27.07
N LEU A 125 0.30 -12.18 -26.62
CA LEU A 125 -0.84 -11.76 -27.43
C LEU A 125 -0.56 -10.50 -28.23
N ASP A 126 0.10 -9.51 -27.62
CA ASP A 126 0.25 -8.18 -28.19
C ASP A 126 1.71 -7.82 -28.51
N GLY A 127 2.68 -8.66 -28.12
CA GLY A 127 4.11 -8.46 -28.40
C GLY A 127 4.78 -7.38 -27.54
N VAL A 128 4.10 -6.83 -26.54
CA VAL A 128 4.59 -5.78 -25.64
C VAL A 128 4.63 -6.27 -24.19
N ALA A 129 5.40 -5.57 -23.34
CA ALA A 129 5.58 -5.91 -21.92
C ALA A 129 6.03 -7.36 -21.70
N ASP A 130 5.62 -7.99 -20.61
CA ASP A 130 5.94 -9.37 -20.27
C ASP A 130 4.68 -10.14 -19.89
N ASP A 131 4.69 -11.46 -20.09
CA ASP A 131 3.66 -12.34 -19.55
C ASP A 131 3.88 -12.49 -18.03
N TRP A 132 2.81 -12.58 -17.29
CA TRP A 132 2.90 -12.94 -15.88
C TRP A 132 3.33 -14.40 -15.71
N PRO A 133 4.11 -14.75 -14.65
CA PRO A 133 4.52 -16.13 -14.37
C PRO A 133 3.38 -17.02 -13.89
N ILE A 134 2.20 -16.46 -13.72
CA ILE A 134 0.95 -17.12 -13.34
C ILE A 134 -0.13 -16.76 -14.35
N ASP A 135 -1.21 -17.50 -14.38
CA ASP A 135 -2.36 -17.24 -15.24
C ASP A 135 -3.59 -16.83 -14.42
N TYR A 136 -4.64 -16.43 -15.14
CA TYR A 136 -5.93 -16.07 -14.54
C TYR A 136 -6.50 -17.18 -13.63
N TRP A 137 -6.42 -18.42 -14.07
CA TRP A 137 -7.04 -19.55 -13.37
C TRP A 137 -6.34 -19.86 -12.06
N THR A 138 -5.04 -19.54 -11.97
CA THR A 138 -4.28 -19.63 -10.72
C THR A 138 -4.79 -18.64 -9.67
N LEU A 139 -5.24 -17.44 -10.10
CA LEU A 139 -5.73 -16.40 -9.21
C LEU A 139 -7.25 -16.42 -9.01
N GLU A 140 -8.01 -17.04 -9.91
CA GLU A 140 -9.47 -17.03 -9.86
C GLU A 140 -10.07 -17.42 -8.50
N PRO A 141 -9.55 -18.44 -7.80
CA PRO A 141 -10.08 -18.82 -6.47
C PRO A 141 -9.94 -17.71 -5.40
N TYR A 142 -9.05 -16.73 -5.63
CA TYR A 142 -8.80 -15.63 -4.70
C TYR A 142 -9.56 -14.34 -5.04
N PHE A 143 -10.35 -14.35 -6.11
CA PHE A 143 -11.19 -13.21 -6.50
C PHE A 143 -12.60 -13.25 -5.89
N ALA A 144 -12.91 -14.20 -5.07
CA ALA A 144 -14.24 -14.38 -4.46
C ALA A 144 -14.49 -13.51 -3.24
#